data_91d5fd1bf6577863f8c8f094de2329d8
#
_entry.id   91d5fd1bf6577863f8c8f094de2329d8
#
_cell.length_a   1.000
_cell.length_b   1.000
_cell.length_c   1.000
_cell.angle_alpha   90.00
_cell.angle_beta   90.00
_cell.angle_gamma   90.00
#
_symmetry.space_group_name_H-M   'P 1'
#
loop_
_entity.id
_entity.type
_entity.pdbx_description
1 polymer ?
#
loop_
_entity_poly.entity_id
_entity_poly.type
_entity_poly.pdbx_seq_one_letter_code
_entity_poly.pdbx_strand_id
1 'polypeptide(L)'
;QKWVEDVFLRGFSHGSTGTALRGKKLVVSLTTGASQAYYQPDSVDFDDLLTPAKATCALTGIEFAGSLPLYGVSYANRTDEAARADMVERSREHARRLAEFVSSL
;
A
#
# COMPACT_ATOMS: atom_id res chain seq x y z
N GLN A 1 3.71 11.26 -6.31
CA GLN A 1 3.68 10.86 -7.73
C GLN A 1 4.88 11.43 -8.50
N LYS A 2 5.26 12.67 -8.21
CA LYS A 2 6.44 13.27 -8.82
C LYS A 2 7.72 12.48 -8.52
N TRP A 3 7.83 11.93 -7.32
CA TRP A 3 8.97 11.08 -6.97
C TRP A 3 9.06 9.87 -7.88
N VAL A 4 7.93 9.23 -8.15
CA VAL A 4 7.88 8.08 -9.07
C VAL A 4 8.30 8.48 -10.47
N GLU A 5 7.83 9.63 -10.94
CA GLU A 5 8.18 10.14 -12.27
C GLU A 5 9.66 10.47 -12.39
N ASP A 6 10.26 11.01 -11.33
CA ASP A 6 11.68 11.40 -11.35
C ASP A 6 12.62 10.21 -11.22
N VAL A 7 12.20 9.16 -10.51
CA VAL A 7 13.05 8.00 -10.21
C VAL A 7 12.87 6.88 -11.23
N PHE A 8 11.63 6.63 -11.67
CA PHE A 8 11.34 5.56 -12.60
C PHE A 8 11.44 6.07 -14.04
N LEU A 9 12.66 6.18 -14.51
CA LEU A 9 12.95 6.72 -15.84
C LEU A 9 12.97 5.63 -16.90
N ARG A 10 12.49 5.98 -18.09
CA ARG A 10 12.58 5.09 -19.25
C ARG A 10 14.03 4.76 -19.58
N GLY A 11 14.30 3.50 -19.89
CA GLY A 11 15.66 3.04 -20.15
C GLY A 11 16.39 2.61 -18.89
N PHE A 12 15.85 2.95 -17.70
CA PHE A 12 16.38 2.45 -16.43
C PHE A 12 15.39 1.48 -15.77
N SER A 13 14.18 1.94 -15.46
CA SER A 13 13.18 1.12 -14.78
C SER A 13 12.20 0.44 -15.73
N HIS A 14 12.07 0.94 -16.96
CA HIS A 14 11.11 0.39 -17.93
C HIS A 14 11.61 0.61 -19.35
N GLY A 15 10.83 0.12 -20.32
CA GLY A 15 11.24 0.11 -21.72
C GLY A 15 11.99 -1.18 -22.05
N SER A 16 12.39 -1.34 -23.31
CA SER A 16 13.04 -2.59 -23.78
C SER A 16 14.39 -2.85 -23.10
N THR A 17 15.08 -1.79 -22.66
CA THR A 17 16.38 -1.89 -22.00
C THR A 17 16.32 -1.54 -20.52
N GLY A 18 15.18 -1.03 -20.03
CA GLY A 18 15.04 -0.60 -18.63
C GLY A 18 14.59 -1.77 -17.75
N THR A 19 15.52 -2.60 -17.31
CA THR A 19 15.22 -3.83 -16.56
C THR A 19 15.80 -3.82 -15.16
N ALA A 20 16.23 -2.67 -14.65
CA ALA A 20 16.95 -2.56 -13.38
C ALA A 20 16.14 -3.06 -12.19
N LEU A 21 14.80 -2.97 -12.25
CA LEU A 21 13.92 -3.31 -11.13
C LEU A 21 13.28 -4.70 -11.25
N ARG A 22 13.62 -5.45 -12.28
CA ARG A 22 13.08 -6.82 -12.43
C ARG A 22 13.53 -7.71 -11.28
N GLY A 23 12.61 -8.55 -10.82
CA GLY A 23 12.88 -9.44 -9.71
C GLY A 23 12.67 -8.84 -8.34
N LYS A 24 12.42 -7.53 -8.24
CA LYS A 24 12.07 -6.89 -6.99
C LYS A 24 10.58 -7.04 -6.71
N LYS A 25 10.21 -6.91 -5.44
CA LYS A 25 8.82 -7.05 -4.99
C LYS A 25 8.35 -5.76 -4.35
N LEU A 26 7.08 -5.40 -4.59
CA LEU A 26 6.45 -4.23 -4.00
C LEU A 26 5.33 -4.67 -3.06
N VAL A 27 5.37 -4.18 -1.82
CA VAL A 27 4.30 -4.30 -0.85
C VAL A 27 3.81 -2.90 -0.52
N VAL A 28 2.49 -2.71 -0.51
CA VAL A 28 1.89 -1.43 -0.15
C VAL A 28 1.27 -1.55 1.23
N SER A 29 1.75 -0.74 2.17
CA SER A 29 1.16 -0.58 3.49
C SER A 29 0.54 0.80 3.56
N LEU A 30 -0.72 0.87 3.94
CA LEU A 30 -1.44 2.15 3.93
C LEU A 30 -2.48 2.19 5.03
N THR A 31 -2.88 3.40 5.39
CA THR A 31 -3.97 3.65 6.32
C THR A 31 -5.10 4.37 5.61
N THR A 32 -6.33 4.14 6.06
CA THR A 32 -7.51 4.83 5.54
C THR A 32 -8.31 5.42 6.68
N GLY A 33 -8.93 6.58 6.44
CA GLY A 33 -9.85 7.18 7.41
C GLY A 33 -11.18 6.47 7.49
N ALA A 34 -11.66 5.94 6.38
CA ALA A 34 -12.93 5.22 6.33
C ALA A 34 -12.78 3.78 6.83
N SER A 35 -13.87 3.21 7.33
CA SER A 35 -13.88 1.83 7.77
C SER A 35 -13.81 0.86 6.59
N GLN A 36 -13.50 -0.40 6.87
CA GLN A 36 -13.45 -1.43 5.83
C GLN A 36 -14.78 -1.56 5.11
N ALA A 37 -15.89 -1.35 5.80
CA ALA A 37 -17.23 -1.46 5.20
C ALA A 37 -17.47 -0.45 4.08
N TYR A 38 -16.77 0.69 4.09
CA TYR A 38 -16.86 1.69 3.02
C TYR A 38 -16.28 1.17 1.70
N TYR A 39 -15.26 0.31 1.76
CA TYR A 39 -14.56 -0.18 0.57
C TYR A 39 -15.17 -1.49 0.09
N GLN A 40 -16.44 -1.42 -0.31
CA GLN A 40 -17.17 -2.54 -0.90
C GLN A 40 -17.35 -2.31 -2.39
N PRO A 41 -17.54 -3.37 -3.20
CA PRO A 41 -17.65 -3.23 -4.65
C PRO A 41 -18.72 -2.26 -5.14
N ASP A 42 -19.80 -2.10 -4.37
CA ASP A 42 -20.90 -1.21 -4.75
C ASP A 42 -20.74 0.22 -4.21
N SER A 43 -19.66 0.54 -3.52
CA SER A 43 -19.31 1.91 -3.14
C SER A 43 -17.95 2.29 -3.73
N VAL A 44 -16.84 2.06 -3.02
CA VAL A 44 -15.49 2.28 -3.53
C VAL A 44 -14.72 0.98 -3.42
N ASP A 45 -14.33 0.41 -4.55
CA ASP A 45 -13.51 -0.80 -4.55
C ASP A 45 -12.09 -0.43 -4.13
N PHE A 46 -11.63 -1.03 -3.04
CA PHE A 46 -10.28 -0.78 -2.53
C PHE A 46 -9.20 -1.09 -3.55
N ASP A 47 -9.36 -2.13 -4.37
CA ASP A 47 -8.38 -2.50 -5.38
C ASP A 47 -8.17 -1.40 -6.42
N ASP A 48 -9.17 -0.57 -6.68
CA ASP A 48 -9.04 0.54 -7.61
C ASP A 48 -8.05 1.58 -7.09
N LEU A 49 -7.89 1.70 -5.78
CA LEU A 49 -6.90 2.61 -5.19
C LEU A 49 -5.47 2.13 -5.43
N LEU A 50 -5.30 0.85 -5.70
CA LEU A 50 -3.99 0.25 -5.93
C LEU A 50 -3.62 0.17 -7.41
N THR A 51 -4.51 0.57 -8.30
CA THR A 51 -4.29 0.47 -9.75
C THR A 51 -3.02 1.19 -10.20
N PRO A 52 -2.71 2.41 -9.75
CA PRO A 52 -1.46 3.06 -10.17
C PRO A 52 -0.21 2.29 -9.74
N ALA A 53 -0.20 1.72 -8.54
CA ALA A 53 0.92 0.93 -8.07
C ALA A 53 1.08 -0.34 -8.88
N LYS A 54 -0.02 -1.02 -9.18
CA LYS A 54 -0.02 -2.23 -10.01
C LYS A 54 0.45 -1.95 -11.44
N ALA A 55 0.02 -0.81 -12.00
CA ALA A 55 0.46 -0.39 -13.33
C ALA A 55 1.96 -0.11 -13.37
N THR A 56 2.50 0.54 -12.35
CA THR A 56 3.94 0.79 -12.23
C THR A 56 4.71 -0.53 -12.15
N CYS A 57 4.20 -1.49 -11.38
CA CYS A 57 4.82 -2.81 -11.30
C CYS A 57 4.83 -3.53 -12.64
N ALA A 58 3.71 -3.50 -13.37
CA ALA A 58 3.64 -4.12 -14.68
C ALA A 58 4.63 -3.51 -15.67
N LEU A 59 4.79 -2.19 -15.61
CA LEU A 59 5.69 -1.48 -16.51
C LEU A 59 7.16 -1.75 -16.20
N THR A 60 7.53 -1.87 -14.92
CA THR A 60 8.93 -1.95 -14.49
C THR A 60 9.43 -3.38 -14.27
N GLY A 61 8.53 -4.35 -14.27
CA GLY A 61 8.90 -5.74 -13.96
C GLY A 61 8.97 -6.05 -12.47
N ILE A 62 8.59 -5.11 -11.62
CA ILE A 62 8.45 -5.35 -10.19
C ILE A 62 7.23 -6.25 -9.95
N GLU A 63 7.37 -7.27 -9.11
CA GLU A 63 6.24 -8.09 -8.71
C GLU A 63 5.41 -7.35 -7.66
N PHE A 64 4.11 -7.18 -7.91
CA PHE A 64 3.21 -6.66 -6.89
C PHE A 64 2.88 -7.79 -5.93
N ALA A 65 3.51 -7.77 -4.74
CA ALA A 65 3.40 -8.86 -3.79
C ALA A 65 2.13 -8.79 -2.92
N GLY A 66 1.56 -7.62 -2.78
CA GLY A 66 0.31 -7.47 -2.03
C GLY A 66 0.20 -6.13 -1.33
N SER A 67 -0.90 -5.97 -0.61
CA SER A 67 -1.17 -4.77 0.17
C SER A 67 -1.67 -5.13 1.57
N LEU A 68 -1.36 -4.27 2.53
CA LEU A 68 -1.83 -4.42 3.92
C LEU A 68 -2.44 -3.09 4.34
N PRO A 69 -3.78 -2.96 4.25
CA PRO A 69 -4.45 -1.75 4.68
C PRO A 69 -4.75 -1.77 6.18
N LEU A 70 -4.73 -0.60 6.80
CA LEU A 70 -5.24 -0.37 8.14
C LEU A 70 -6.40 0.62 8.04
N TYR A 71 -7.61 0.12 8.26
CA TYR A 71 -8.85 0.90 8.09
C TYR A 71 -9.21 1.66 9.35
N GLY A 72 -9.99 2.73 9.18
CA GLY A 72 -10.59 3.43 10.30
C GLY A 72 -9.61 4.23 11.15
N VAL A 73 -8.53 4.71 10.58
CA VAL A 73 -7.58 5.59 11.26
C VAL A 73 -7.94 7.02 10.88
N SER A 74 -8.67 7.71 11.74
CA SER A 74 -9.18 9.04 11.46
C SER A 74 -8.84 10.02 12.58
N TYR A 75 -9.04 11.31 12.31
CA TYR A 75 -8.82 12.35 13.30
C TYR A 75 -9.69 12.15 14.55
N ALA A 76 -10.90 11.63 14.38
CA ALA A 76 -11.80 11.38 15.51
C ALA A 76 -11.21 10.42 16.54
N ASN A 77 -10.31 9.54 16.15
CA ASN A 77 -9.64 8.63 17.08
C ASN A 77 -8.73 9.36 18.07
N ARG A 78 -8.37 10.60 17.80
CA ARG A 78 -7.46 11.36 18.66
C ARG A 78 -8.17 12.03 19.83
N THR A 79 -9.47 12.25 19.72
CA THR A 79 -10.26 12.97 20.73
C THR A 79 -10.89 12.07 21.77
N ASP A 80 -10.99 10.78 21.51
CA ASP A 80 -11.50 9.78 22.44
C ASP A 80 -10.34 8.90 22.90
N GLU A 81 -10.12 8.83 24.21
CA GLU A 81 -9.01 8.07 24.77
C GLU A 81 -9.12 6.57 24.47
N ALA A 82 -10.31 6.00 24.57
CA ALA A 82 -10.51 4.59 24.27
C ALA A 82 -10.29 4.29 22.79
N ALA A 83 -10.78 5.16 21.91
CA ALA A 83 -10.58 5.01 20.48
C ALA A 83 -9.11 5.15 20.10
N ARG A 84 -8.40 6.07 20.77
CA ARG A 84 -6.96 6.24 20.52
C ARG A 84 -6.17 5.02 20.97
N ALA A 85 -6.50 4.45 22.12
CA ALA A 85 -5.84 3.24 22.61
C ALA A 85 -6.07 2.07 21.65
N ASP A 86 -7.29 1.93 21.14
CA ASP A 86 -7.62 0.90 20.14
C ASP A 86 -6.83 1.12 18.84
N MET A 87 -6.72 2.36 18.39
CA MET A 87 -5.96 2.69 17.18
C MET A 87 -4.48 2.33 17.34
N VAL A 88 -3.89 2.62 18.51
CA VAL A 88 -2.50 2.28 18.79
C VAL A 88 -2.30 0.78 18.75
N GLU A 89 -3.20 0.01 19.36
CA GLU A 89 -3.10 -1.45 19.37
C GLU A 89 -3.25 -2.02 17.98
N ARG A 90 -4.21 -1.53 17.19
CA ARG A 90 -4.39 -1.96 15.81
C ARG A 90 -3.18 -1.61 14.93
N SER A 91 -2.54 -0.47 15.20
CA SER A 91 -1.33 -0.07 14.49
C SER A 91 -0.16 -1.00 14.79
N ARG A 92 -0.02 -1.43 16.04
CA ARG A 92 1.01 -2.40 16.42
C ARG A 92 0.78 -3.75 15.76
N GLU A 93 -0.46 -4.21 15.75
CA GLU A 93 -0.81 -5.47 15.09
C GLU A 93 -0.56 -5.38 13.57
N HIS A 94 -0.88 -4.23 12.98
CA HIS A 94 -0.61 -4.00 11.56
C HIS A 94 0.89 -4.06 11.26
N ALA A 95 1.71 -3.44 12.10
CA ALA A 95 3.16 -3.47 11.94
C ALA A 95 3.71 -4.89 12.06
N ARG A 96 3.17 -5.68 12.99
CA ARG A 96 3.56 -7.09 13.16
C ARG A 96 3.21 -7.91 11.93
N ARG A 97 2.00 -7.72 11.39
CA ARG A 97 1.56 -8.41 10.18
C ARG A 97 2.42 -8.02 8.97
N LEU A 98 2.77 -6.75 8.88
CA LEU A 98 3.62 -6.28 7.78
C LEU A 98 5.00 -6.93 7.85
N ALA A 99 5.60 -6.99 9.04
CA ALA A 99 6.89 -7.64 9.23
C ALA A 99 6.84 -9.12 8.87
N GLU A 100 5.80 -9.84 9.29
CA GLU A 100 5.61 -11.25 8.94
C GLU A 100 5.44 -11.43 7.42
N PHE A 101 4.64 -10.57 6.80
CA PHE A 101 4.39 -10.66 5.37
C PHE A 101 5.68 -10.47 4.58
N VAL A 102 6.46 -9.44 4.93
CA VAL A 102 7.73 -9.17 4.25
C VAL A 102 8.72 -10.31 4.45
N SER A 103 8.76 -10.89 5.64
CA SER A 103 9.65 -12.02 5.94
C SER A 103 9.29 -13.28 5.15
N SER A 104 8.05 -13.42 4.72
CA SER A 104 7.58 -14.59 3.97
C SER A 104 7.83 -14.50 2.46
N LEU A 105 8.25 -13.36 1.97
CA LEU A 105 8.46 -13.13 0.53
C LEU A 105 9.73 -13.76 -0.03
#